data_ad1c40e367338441c4a751cd9ffb54c6
#
_entry.id   ad1c40e367338441c4a751cd9ffb54c6
#
_cell.length_a   1.000
_cell.length_b   1.000
_cell.length_c   1.000
_cell.angle_alpha   90.00
_cell.angle_beta   90.00
_cell.angle_gamma   90.00
#
_symmetry.space_group_name_H-M   'P 1'
#
loop_
_entity.id
_entity.type
_entity.pdbx_description
1 polymer ?
#
loop_
_entity_poly.entity_id
_entity_poly.type
_entity_poly.pdbx_seq_one_letter_code
_entity_poly.pdbx_strand_id
1 'polypeptide(L)'
;DLELPHVLMDEDGRIIWTNIAFEQVVHKEKGYRKSITTLFPSITKDKLRFEDAAEFEISFEEKEYKLKMKRISVQEVLDNSDVLENDEYNGYLIAAYFFDETALKTALRQIDSQSLVVGFIYLDNYDEALESVEDVRRSLLIALIDRKVNKYIASMDGIVRKTEKDKYLVILKKEALLAMK
;
A
#
# COMPACT_ATOMS: atom_id res chain seq x y z
N ASP A 1 -3.72 3.92 27.50
CA ASP A 1 -4.38 2.80 26.83
C ASP A 1 -4.71 3.23 25.41
N LEU A 2 -4.05 2.60 24.44
CA LEU A 2 -4.42 2.74 23.03
C LEU A 2 -5.67 1.88 22.81
N GLU A 3 -6.84 2.50 22.97
CA GLU A 3 -8.08 1.81 22.63
C GLU A 3 -8.16 1.59 21.12
N LEU A 4 -8.37 0.34 20.73
CA LEU A 4 -8.56 -0.03 19.32
C LEU A 4 -9.90 0.57 18.83
N PRO A 5 -9.92 1.39 17.76
CA PRO A 5 -11.15 1.89 17.18
C PRO A 5 -12.07 0.73 16.76
N HIS A 6 -13.31 0.71 17.27
CA HIS A 6 -14.27 -0.31 16.91
C HIS A 6 -15.70 0.18 16.95
N VAL A 7 -16.56 -0.48 16.21
CA VAL A 7 -17.97 -0.14 16.02
C VAL A 7 -18.80 -1.41 15.97
N LEU A 8 -20.02 -1.32 16.51
CA LEU A 8 -21.08 -2.29 16.30
C LEU A 8 -22.10 -1.73 15.31
N MET A 9 -22.49 -2.54 14.36
CA MET A 9 -23.44 -2.18 13.32
C MET A 9 -24.37 -3.34 12.99
N ASP A 10 -25.52 -3.04 12.39
CA ASP A 10 -26.41 -4.05 11.85
C ASP A 10 -25.88 -4.65 10.52
N GLU A 11 -26.59 -5.61 9.97
CA GLU A 11 -26.23 -6.29 8.70
C GLU A 11 -26.26 -5.37 7.48
N ASP A 12 -26.98 -4.24 7.54
CA ASP A 12 -27.01 -3.18 6.52
C ASP A 12 -25.87 -2.16 6.68
N GLY A 13 -25.06 -2.29 7.74
CA GLY A 13 -23.95 -1.40 8.06
C GLY A 13 -24.37 -0.12 8.78
N ARG A 14 -25.57 -0.06 9.34
CA ARG A 14 -26.01 1.05 10.18
C ARG A 14 -25.34 0.95 11.55
N ILE A 15 -24.62 2.00 11.93
CA ILE A 15 -23.86 2.04 13.17
C ILE A 15 -24.82 2.16 14.36
N ILE A 16 -24.69 1.22 15.28
CA ILE A 16 -25.48 1.13 16.52
C ILE A 16 -24.69 1.69 17.70
N TRP A 17 -23.39 1.35 17.75
CA TRP A 17 -22.51 1.77 18.83
C TRP A 17 -21.08 1.99 18.35
N THR A 18 -20.37 2.92 18.98
CA THR A 18 -18.98 3.25 18.70
C THR A 18 -18.22 3.45 20.00
N ASN A 19 -16.91 3.17 20.00
CA ASN A 19 -16.06 3.62 21.08
C ASN A 19 -15.44 5.00 20.78
N ILE A 20 -14.87 5.63 21.79
CA ILE A 20 -14.24 6.96 21.69
C ILE A 20 -13.12 6.97 20.63
N ALA A 21 -12.32 5.89 20.55
CA ALA A 21 -11.25 5.81 19.57
C ALA A 21 -11.77 5.83 18.12
N PHE A 22 -12.89 5.16 17.83
CA PHE A 22 -13.56 5.24 16.53
C PHE A 22 -14.10 6.65 16.23
N GLU A 23 -14.71 7.29 17.22
CA GLU A 23 -15.21 8.68 17.07
C GLU A 23 -14.08 9.66 16.75
N GLN A 24 -12.88 9.43 17.28
CA GLN A 24 -11.69 10.23 16.95
C GLN A 24 -11.24 10.01 15.49
N VAL A 25 -11.31 8.76 14.99
CA VAL A 25 -10.97 8.45 13.58
C VAL A 25 -11.90 9.17 12.62
N VAL A 26 -13.22 9.18 12.90
CA VAL A 26 -14.23 9.76 11.99
C VAL A 26 -14.59 11.20 12.30
N HIS A 27 -13.87 11.87 13.22
CA HIS A 27 -14.16 13.22 13.71
C HIS A 27 -15.60 13.36 14.25
N LYS A 28 -15.77 13.16 15.51
CA LYS A 28 -16.95 13.11 16.42
C LYS A 28 -18.35 13.47 15.90
N GLU A 29 -18.48 14.37 14.93
CA GLU A 29 -19.77 14.84 14.39
C GLU A 29 -20.38 13.92 13.34
N LYS A 30 -19.63 12.90 12.85
CA LYS A 30 -20.00 12.11 11.67
C LYS A 30 -20.38 10.65 11.94
N GLY A 31 -20.05 10.08 13.10
CA GLY A 31 -20.10 8.62 13.29
C GLY A 31 -21.47 8.04 13.69
N TYR A 32 -22.13 8.68 14.62
CA TYR A 32 -23.33 8.11 15.24
C TYR A 32 -24.57 8.13 14.32
N ARG A 33 -25.23 7.00 14.17
CA ARG A 33 -26.44 6.77 13.36
C ARG A 33 -26.26 6.84 11.83
N LYS A 34 -25.02 6.90 11.31
CA LYS A 34 -24.77 6.83 9.87
C LYS A 34 -24.45 5.39 9.44
N SER A 35 -24.53 5.15 8.15
CA SER A 35 -24.03 3.89 7.60
C SER A 35 -22.52 3.90 7.52
N ILE A 36 -21.88 2.78 7.88
CA ILE A 36 -20.44 2.58 7.72
C ILE A 36 -19.99 2.79 6.27
N THR A 37 -20.83 2.42 5.30
CA THR A 37 -20.57 2.60 3.85
C THR A 37 -20.59 4.07 3.45
N THR A 38 -21.25 4.95 4.20
CA THR A 38 -21.21 6.41 3.96
C THR A 38 -19.94 7.03 4.52
N LEU A 39 -19.47 6.55 5.68
CA LEU A 39 -18.24 7.04 6.30
C LEU A 39 -17.00 6.53 5.55
N PHE A 40 -17.02 5.29 5.12
CA PHE A 40 -15.94 4.61 4.41
C PHE A 40 -16.45 4.06 3.07
N PRO A 41 -16.43 4.83 1.98
CA PRO A 41 -16.96 4.40 0.68
C PRO A 41 -16.30 3.14 0.13
N SER A 42 -15.10 2.80 0.60
CA SER A 42 -14.41 1.54 0.26
C SER A 42 -15.05 0.29 0.88
N ILE A 43 -15.92 0.47 1.89
CA ILE A 43 -16.74 -0.60 2.48
C ILE A 43 -18.06 -0.65 1.72
N THR A 44 -18.15 -1.54 0.74
CA THR A 44 -19.40 -1.76 -0.01
C THR A 44 -20.35 -2.69 0.74
N LYS A 45 -21.64 -2.66 0.40
CA LYS A 45 -22.63 -3.57 1.01
C LYS A 45 -22.29 -5.04 0.81
N ASP A 46 -21.65 -5.40 -0.30
CA ASP A 46 -21.22 -6.78 -0.54
C ASP A 46 -20.14 -7.24 0.43
N LYS A 47 -19.28 -6.33 0.89
CA LYS A 47 -18.26 -6.62 1.90
C LYS A 47 -18.84 -6.86 3.31
N LEU A 48 -20.08 -6.46 3.55
CA LEU A 48 -20.80 -6.74 4.80
C LEU A 48 -21.47 -8.11 4.80
N ARG A 49 -21.49 -8.80 3.64
CA ARG A 49 -22.08 -10.12 3.47
C ARG A 49 -20.99 -11.19 3.58
N PHE A 50 -20.75 -11.69 4.77
CA PHE A 50 -19.78 -12.76 5.07
C PHE A 50 -20.40 -13.74 6.07
N GLU A 51 -19.90 -14.97 6.18
CA GLU A 51 -20.50 -16.00 7.03
C GLU A 51 -20.17 -15.77 8.51
N ASP A 52 -18.90 -15.68 8.88
CA ASP A 52 -18.44 -15.56 10.28
C ASP A 52 -17.54 -14.33 10.49
N ALA A 53 -16.47 -14.23 9.72
CA ALA A 53 -15.54 -13.11 9.80
C ALA A 53 -15.03 -12.69 8.43
N ALA A 54 -14.64 -11.43 8.29
CA ALA A 54 -14.01 -10.87 7.09
C ALA A 54 -12.89 -9.92 7.46
N GLU A 55 -11.84 -9.88 6.62
CA GLU A 55 -10.74 -8.94 6.73
C GLU A 55 -10.50 -8.28 5.38
N PHE A 56 -10.27 -6.98 5.37
CA PHE A 56 -9.85 -6.26 4.18
C PHE A 56 -9.16 -4.94 4.54
N GLU A 57 -8.44 -4.40 3.57
CA GLU A 57 -7.75 -3.12 3.70
C GLU A 57 -8.63 -1.98 3.24
N ILE A 58 -8.58 -0.88 3.96
CA ILE A 58 -9.25 0.36 3.61
C ILE A 58 -8.30 1.53 3.79
N SER A 59 -8.48 2.55 2.95
CA SER A 59 -7.83 3.85 3.13
C SER A 59 -8.89 4.86 3.56
N PHE A 60 -8.58 5.63 4.57
CA PHE A 60 -9.43 6.71 5.04
C PHE A 60 -8.57 7.91 5.39
N GLU A 61 -8.83 9.03 4.71
CA GLU A 61 -7.98 10.21 4.73
C GLU A 61 -6.53 9.85 4.34
N GLU A 62 -5.55 10.17 5.17
CA GLU A 62 -4.14 9.84 4.92
C GLU A 62 -3.69 8.56 5.63
N LYS A 63 -4.64 7.77 6.17
CA LYS A 63 -4.37 6.56 6.93
C LYS A 63 -4.82 5.30 6.22
N GLU A 64 -4.11 4.23 6.50
CA GLU A 64 -4.39 2.90 5.99
C GLU A 64 -4.73 1.98 7.15
N TYR A 65 -5.91 1.38 7.08
CA TYR A 65 -6.41 0.49 8.11
C TYR A 65 -6.58 -0.93 7.58
N LYS A 66 -6.22 -1.90 8.40
CA LYS A 66 -6.72 -3.26 8.28
C LYS A 66 -8.02 -3.35 9.07
N LEU A 67 -9.11 -3.61 8.38
CA LEU A 67 -10.42 -3.79 8.98
C LEU A 67 -10.67 -5.27 9.20
N LYS A 68 -11.01 -5.62 10.45
CA LYS A 68 -11.47 -6.97 10.80
C LYS A 68 -12.92 -6.89 11.25
N MET A 69 -13.77 -7.68 10.64
CA MET A 69 -15.18 -7.76 11.00
C MET A 69 -15.53 -9.16 11.46
N LYS A 70 -16.41 -9.23 12.46
CA LYS A 70 -16.94 -10.50 12.99
C LYS A 70 -18.43 -10.36 13.22
N ARG A 71 -19.18 -11.41 12.90
CA ARG A 71 -20.57 -11.55 13.33
C ARG A 71 -20.63 -11.90 14.81
N ILE A 72 -21.50 -11.24 15.54
CA ILE A 72 -21.74 -11.47 16.96
C ILE A 72 -23.24 -11.69 17.14
N SER A 73 -23.64 -12.75 17.83
CA SER A 73 -25.06 -12.93 18.16
C SER A 73 -25.54 -11.85 19.10
N VAL A 74 -26.76 -11.37 18.91
CA VAL A 74 -27.35 -10.36 19.79
C VAL A 74 -27.39 -10.83 21.25
N GLN A 75 -27.58 -12.14 21.48
CA GLN A 75 -27.56 -12.73 22.81
C GLN A 75 -26.21 -12.60 23.52
N GLU A 76 -25.08 -12.79 22.79
CA GLU A 76 -23.73 -12.58 23.36
C GLU A 76 -23.48 -11.13 23.77
N VAL A 77 -24.11 -10.17 23.11
CA VAL A 77 -23.98 -8.75 23.43
C VAL A 77 -24.85 -8.38 24.63
N LEU A 78 -26.07 -8.91 24.72
CA LEU A 78 -27.00 -8.68 25.83
C LEU A 78 -26.48 -9.24 27.16
N ASP A 79 -25.85 -10.41 27.13
CA ASP A 79 -25.27 -11.04 28.32
C ASP A 79 -24.08 -10.27 28.90
N ASN A 80 -23.45 -9.39 28.12
CA ASN A 80 -22.24 -8.68 28.49
C ASN A 80 -22.36 -7.15 28.63
N SER A 81 -23.53 -6.55 28.33
CA SER A 81 -23.64 -5.07 28.36
C SER A 81 -25.08 -4.55 28.40
N ASP A 82 -25.30 -3.46 29.14
CA ASP A 82 -26.55 -2.67 29.17
C ASP A 82 -26.78 -1.83 27.86
N VAL A 83 -26.20 -2.22 26.75
CA VAL A 83 -26.06 -1.39 25.51
C VAL A 83 -27.32 -1.45 24.63
N LEU A 84 -28.14 -2.49 24.74
CA LEU A 84 -29.32 -2.68 23.90
C LEU A 84 -30.61 -2.68 24.70
N GLU A 85 -31.34 -1.58 24.65
CA GLU A 85 -32.63 -1.44 25.33
C GLU A 85 -33.85 -1.90 24.51
N ASN A 86 -33.71 -2.43 23.28
CA ASN A 86 -34.83 -2.71 22.40
C ASN A 86 -34.80 -4.08 21.74
N ASP A 87 -35.97 -4.74 21.74
CA ASP A 87 -36.32 -5.99 21.05
C ASP A 87 -36.24 -5.94 19.48
N GLU A 88 -35.65 -4.89 18.89
CA GLU A 88 -35.66 -4.66 17.45
C GLU A 88 -34.62 -5.51 16.68
N TYR A 89 -33.69 -6.14 17.37
CA TYR A 89 -32.60 -6.88 16.71
C TYR A 89 -32.74 -8.40 16.93
N ASN A 90 -33.48 -9.04 16.02
CA ASN A 90 -33.49 -10.49 15.90
C ASN A 90 -32.42 -10.90 14.87
N GLY A 91 -31.25 -11.37 15.34
CA GLY A 91 -30.22 -11.84 14.41
C GLY A 91 -28.79 -11.70 14.95
N TYR A 92 -27.94 -11.13 14.15
CA TYR A 92 -26.54 -10.87 14.51
C TYR A 92 -26.18 -9.39 14.26
N LEU A 93 -25.17 -8.95 14.99
CA LEU A 93 -24.51 -7.68 14.77
C LEU A 93 -23.13 -7.94 14.14
N ILE A 94 -22.60 -6.91 13.49
CA ILE A 94 -21.24 -6.92 12.97
C ILE A 94 -20.39 -6.03 13.88
N ALA A 95 -19.38 -6.62 14.53
CA ALA A 95 -18.30 -5.86 15.17
C ALA A 95 -17.20 -5.62 14.18
N ALA A 96 -16.80 -4.37 13.98
CA ALA A 96 -15.70 -4.00 13.09
C ALA A 96 -14.59 -3.29 13.87
N TYR A 97 -13.36 -3.78 13.73
CA TYR A 97 -12.14 -3.32 14.38
C TYR A 97 -11.18 -2.73 13.36
N PHE A 98 -10.65 -1.54 13.64
CA PHE A 98 -9.78 -0.78 12.73
C PHE A 98 -8.35 -0.79 13.25
N PHE A 99 -7.47 -1.51 12.61
CA PHE A 99 -6.05 -1.55 12.93
C PHE A 99 -5.32 -0.55 12.03
N ASP A 100 -4.75 0.51 12.61
CA ASP A 100 -3.94 1.49 11.87
C ASP A 100 -2.61 0.84 11.46
N GLU A 101 -2.47 0.53 10.18
CA GLU A 101 -1.27 -0.05 9.57
C GLU A 101 -0.46 0.98 8.77
N THR A 102 -0.76 2.26 8.88
CA THR A 102 -0.13 3.33 8.10
C THR A 102 1.40 3.30 8.23
N ALA A 103 1.90 3.25 9.46
CA ALA A 103 3.34 3.21 9.71
C ALA A 103 3.99 1.92 9.16
N LEU A 104 3.33 0.77 9.35
CA LEU A 104 3.80 -0.51 8.84
C LEU A 104 3.88 -0.50 7.32
N LYS A 105 2.82 -0.08 6.64
CA LYS A 105 2.78 -0.03 5.17
C LYS A 105 3.77 0.97 4.59
N THR A 106 3.94 2.11 5.26
CA THR A 106 4.95 3.10 4.87
C THR A 106 6.36 2.51 4.97
N ALA A 107 6.68 1.84 6.08
CA ALA A 107 7.97 1.17 6.25
C ALA A 107 8.20 0.07 5.20
N LEU A 108 7.19 -0.76 4.93
CA LEU A 108 7.28 -1.81 3.91
C LEU A 108 7.50 -1.23 2.50
N ARG A 109 6.81 -0.14 2.12
CA ARG A 109 7.04 0.56 0.85
C ARG A 109 8.45 1.13 0.77
N GLN A 110 8.96 1.68 1.87
CA GLN A 110 10.32 2.20 1.93
C GLN A 110 11.36 1.09 1.76
N ILE A 111 11.19 -0.05 2.43
CA ILE A 111 12.05 -1.22 2.26
C ILE A 111 12.01 -1.72 0.82
N ASP A 112 10.82 -1.83 0.22
CA ASP A 112 10.66 -2.27 -1.17
C ASP A 112 11.33 -1.28 -2.15
N SER A 113 11.17 0.03 -1.95
CA SER A 113 11.77 1.06 -2.81
C SER A 113 13.30 1.05 -2.77
N GLN A 114 13.88 0.71 -1.62
CA GLN A 114 15.32 0.60 -1.42
C GLN A 114 15.90 -0.77 -1.83
N SER A 115 15.07 -1.73 -2.21
CA SER A 115 15.53 -3.03 -2.68
C SER A 115 16.42 -2.87 -3.93
N LEU A 116 17.46 -3.71 -4.04
CA LEU A 116 18.39 -3.67 -5.17
C LEU A 116 17.81 -4.45 -6.35
N VAL A 117 17.90 -3.85 -7.52
CA VAL A 117 17.57 -4.47 -8.80
C VAL A 117 18.85 -4.61 -9.61
N VAL A 118 19.05 -5.78 -10.17
CA VAL A 118 20.16 -6.10 -11.09
C VAL A 118 19.62 -6.17 -12.50
N GLY A 119 20.27 -5.51 -13.43
CA GLY A 119 19.88 -5.51 -14.85
C GLY A 119 21.07 -5.39 -15.79
N PHE A 120 20.77 -5.40 -17.08
CA PHE A 120 21.76 -5.17 -18.13
C PHE A 120 21.31 -4.02 -19.02
N ILE A 121 22.28 -3.19 -19.41
CA ILE A 121 22.14 -2.22 -20.49
C ILE A 121 22.84 -2.79 -21.71
N TYR A 122 22.12 -2.89 -22.80
CA TYR A 122 22.65 -3.24 -24.11
C TYR A 122 22.67 -2.00 -25.00
N LEU A 123 23.75 -1.77 -25.69
CA LEU A 123 23.86 -0.70 -26.67
C LEU A 123 23.55 -1.26 -28.06
N ASP A 124 22.35 -0.90 -28.55
CA ASP A 124 21.94 -1.27 -29.90
C ASP A 124 22.81 -0.58 -30.92
N ASN A 125 23.06 -1.27 -32.03
CA ASN A 125 23.87 -0.79 -33.18
C ASN A 125 25.29 -0.34 -32.83
N TYR A 126 25.85 -0.88 -31.71
CA TYR A 126 27.19 -0.50 -31.24
C TYR A 126 28.29 -0.68 -32.29
N ASP A 127 28.34 -1.83 -32.96
CA ASP A 127 29.32 -2.14 -33.96
C ASP A 127 29.17 -1.27 -35.22
N GLU A 128 27.95 -1.09 -35.72
CA GLU A 128 27.65 -0.21 -36.86
C GLU A 128 28.06 1.24 -36.61
N ALA A 129 27.78 1.73 -35.39
CA ALA A 129 28.19 3.07 -34.98
C ALA A 129 29.69 3.26 -34.96
N LEU A 130 30.45 2.22 -34.57
CA LEU A 130 31.91 2.26 -34.54
C LEU A 130 32.55 2.06 -35.92
N GLU A 131 31.98 1.23 -36.81
CA GLU A 131 32.47 1.02 -38.17
C GLU A 131 32.38 2.28 -39.02
N SER A 132 31.43 3.15 -38.73
CA SER A 132 31.28 4.42 -39.46
C SER A 132 32.32 5.50 -39.11
N VAL A 133 33.21 5.23 -38.13
CA VAL A 133 34.14 6.22 -37.58
C VAL A 133 35.59 5.79 -37.79
N GLU A 134 36.46 6.75 -38.12
CA GLU A 134 37.94 6.53 -38.24
C GLU A 134 38.55 5.97 -36.94
N ASP A 135 39.55 5.11 -37.03
CA ASP A 135 40.14 4.36 -35.89
C ASP A 135 40.53 5.24 -34.70
N VAL A 136 41.10 6.41 -34.92
CA VAL A 136 41.49 7.32 -33.84
C VAL A 136 40.26 7.87 -33.09
N ARG A 137 39.19 8.16 -33.81
CA ARG A 137 37.93 8.66 -33.25
C ARG A 137 37.10 7.57 -32.59
N ARG A 138 37.25 6.32 -33.03
CA ARG A 138 36.59 5.13 -32.48
C ARG A 138 36.93 4.94 -30.99
N SER A 139 38.20 5.01 -30.64
CA SER A 139 38.64 4.89 -29.23
C SER A 139 38.07 6.02 -28.36
N LEU A 140 38.02 7.24 -28.89
CA LEU A 140 37.40 8.37 -28.18
C LEU A 140 35.91 8.16 -27.99
N LEU A 141 35.18 7.68 -29.01
CA LEU A 141 33.75 7.43 -28.94
C LEU A 141 33.44 6.36 -27.91
N ILE A 142 34.20 5.26 -27.85
CA ILE A 142 34.06 4.22 -26.82
C ILE A 142 34.23 4.82 -25.42
N ALA A 143 35.25 5.62 -25.19
CA ALA A 143 35.51 6.27 -23.90
C ALA A 143 34.39 7.24 -23.52
N LEU A 144 33.80 7.96 -24.47
CA LEU A 144 32.68 8.86 -24.24
C LEU A 144 31.37 8.10 -23.87
N ILE A 145 31.12 6.97 -24.55
CA ILE A 145 29.99 6.09 -24.23
C ILE A 145 30.14 5.55 -22.80
N ASP A 146 31.30 4.97 -22.48
CA ASP A 146 31.60 4.42 -21.16
C ASP A 146 31.42 5.51 -20.08
N ARG A 147 31.93 6.70 -20.32
CA ARG A 147 31.78 7.84 -19.41
C ARG A 147 30.32 8.26 -19.23
N LYS A 148 29.53 8.30 -20.32
CA LYS A 148 28.11 8.64 -20.24
C LYS A 148 27.32 7.62 -19.45
N VAL A 149 27.50 6.32 -19.71
CA VAL A 149 26.82 5.25 -18.99
C VAL A 149 27.17 5.29 -17.51
N ASN A 150 28.47 5.40 -17.18
CA ASN A 150 28.95 5.49 -15.81
C ASN A 150 28.35 6.72 -15.10
N LYS A 151 28.39 7.90 -15.74
CA LYS A 151 27.86 9.13 -15.16
C LYS A 151 26.34 9.06 -14.93
N TYR A 152 25.61 8.48 -15.88
CA TYR A 152 24.15 8.33 -15.78
C TYR A 152 23.77 7.40 -14.62
N ILE A 153 24.39 6.23 -14.52
CA ILE A 153 24.11 5.27 -13.44
C ILE A 153 24.58 5.81 -12.09
N ALA A 154 25.74 6.48 -12.02
CA ALA A 154 26.21 7.11 -10.79
C ALA A 154 25.30 8.26 -10.30
N SER A 155 24.64 8.98 -11.22
CA SER A 155 23.66 10.02 -10.83
C SER A 155 22.44 9.47 -10.12
N MET A 156 22.18 8.17 -10.20
CA MET A 156 21.10 7.43 -9.54
C MET A 156 21.62 6.59 -8.36
N ASP A 157 22.82 6.88 -7.86
CA ASP A 157 23.46 6.12 -6.78
C ASP A 157 23.60 4.62 -7.11
N GLY A 158 23.76 4.32 -8.40
CA GLY A 158 23.88 2.97 -8.92
C GLY A 158 25.31 2.54 -9.18
N ILE A 159 25.51 1.24 -9.29
CA ILE A 159 26.77 0.61 -9.66
C ILE A 159 26.65 0.10 -11.10
N VAL A 160 27.67 0.35 -11.91
CA VAL A 160 27.74 -0.16 -13.27
C VAL A 160 29.09 -0.80 -13.54
N ARG A 161 29.07 -1.91 -14.26
CA ARG A 161 30.28 -2.60 -14.70
C ARG A 161 30.11 -3.05 -16.15
N LYS A 162 31.05 -2.65 -17.02
CA LYS A 162 31.10 -3.15 -18.37
C LYS A 162 31.47 -4.64 -18.36
N THR A 163 30.66 -5.49 -18.99
CA THR A 163 30.88 -6.95 -19.07
C THR A 163 31.31 -7.38 -20.45
N GLU A 164 30.84 -6.71 -21.50
CA GLU A 164 31.20 -6.93 -22.90
C GLU A 164 31.32 -5.56 -23.60
N LYS A 165 31.71 -5.57 -24.87
CA LYS A 165 31.93 -4.33 -25.63
C LYS A 165 30.71 -3.39 -25.64
N ASP A 166 29.50 -3.96 -25.69
CA ASP A 166 28.20 -3.31 -25.83
C ASP A 166 27.26 -3.56 -24.66
N LYS A 167 27.76 -4.21 -23.58
CA LYS A 167 26.90 -4.66 -22.46
C LYS A 167 27.45 -4.23 -21.11
N TYR A 168 26.59 -3.69 -20.29
CA TYR A 168 26.89 -3.26 -18.94
C TYR A 168 25.96 -3.94 -17.95
N LEU A 169 26.52 -4.51 -16.88
CA LEU A 169 25.80 -4.94 -15.69
C LEU A 169 25.55 -3.71 -14.82
N VAL A 170 24.31 -3.53 -14.37
CA VAL A 170 23.93 -2.43 -13.49
C VAL A 170 23.24 -2.95 -12.25
N ILE A 171 23.47 -2.28 -11.12
CA ILE A 171 22.79 -2.53 -9.85
C ILE A 171 22.26 -1.18 -9.37
N LEU A 172 20.95 -1.09 -9.16
CA LEU A 172 20.25 0.13 -8.80
C LEU A 172 19.26 -0.14 -7.67
N LYS A 173 18.88 0.89 -6.93
CA LYS A 173 17.68 0.82 -6.10
C LYS A 173 16.42 0.78 -6.99
N LYS A 174 15.40 0.06 -6.55
CA LYS A 174 14.14 -0.08 -7.30
C LYS A 174 13.49 1.28 -7.61
N GLU A 175 13.54 2.22 -6.68
CA GLU A 175 13.05 3.59 -6.89
C GLU A 175 13.76 4.32 -8.03
N ALA A 176 15.07 4.12 -8.16
CA ALA A 176 15.86 4.71 -9.24
C ALA A 176 15.47 4.12 -10.59
N LEU A 177 15.26 2.80 -10.67
CA LEU A 177 14.78 2.13 -11.88
C LEU A 177 13.42 2.68 -12.34
N LEU A 178 12.48 2.91 -11.41
CA LEU A 178 11.17 3.46 -11.73
C LEU A 178 11.23 4.93 -12.21
N ALA A 179 12.26 5.67 -11.82
CA ALA A 179 12.52 7.04 -12.25
C ALA A 179 13.25 7.13 -13.60
N MET A 180 13.82 6.03 -14.11
CA MET A 180 14.46 5.97 -15.44
C MET A 180 13.40 6.19 -16.53
N LYS A 181 13.59 7.26 -17.32
CA LYS A 181 12.78 7.60 -18.50
C LYS A 181 13.59 7.45 -19.76
#